data_c6071b3b3f81fb8b4fb489826dcedf16
#
_entry.id   c6071b3b3f81fb8b4fb489826dcedf16
#
_cell.length_a   1.000
_cell.length_b   1.000
_cell.length_c   1.000
_cell.angle_alpha   90.00
_cell.angle_beta   90.00
_cell.angle_gamma   90.00
#
_symmetry.space_group_name_H-M   'P 1'
#
loop_
_entity.id
_entity.type
_entity.pdbx_description
1 polymer ?
#
loop_
_entity_poly.entity_id
_entity_poly.type
_entity_poly.pdbx_seq_one_letter_code
_entity_poly.pdbx_strand_id
1 'polypeptide(L)'
;MKEKEFKQWLKEYGFNDHVAGSRLSNVKRVEEAYPDIDNRIANNTIDEVLSLLSYSAKDGKAERPARHNIAINGNLRTGTATLKSALNLYIQFYNEKYNPESADSTPFKMLFNRIMKIVNEFAKQEKSKRKESYNKKEAVTERLQKPLLNLLQKEISGVEWESEHVYRKETKDRIDIYGVVNENENDNGKSKIIIIELDTARSDQVSKKFVSRMAMTNGHDTIYITFCYPNNNSASKSGKSETEKYSRFLQTLNDALNEGSDNEKYYGYISMA
;
A
#
# COMPACT_ATOMS: atom_id res chain seq x y z
N MET A 1 21.84 -6.45 11.05
CA MET A 1 21.03 -5.48 10.29
C MET A 1 21.74 -4.95 9.05
N LYS A 2 21.07 -4.74 7.91
CA LYS A 2 21.59 -4.29 6.59
C LYS A 2 21.49 -2.75 6.43
N GLU A 3 22.19 -1.98 7.23
CA GLU A 3 22.01 -0.51 7.38
C GLU A 3 22.14 0.29 6.08
N LYS A 4 23.24 0.08 5.34
CA LYS A 4 23.54 0.86 4.11
C LYS A 4 22.48 0.59 3.04
N GLU A 5 22.11 -0.66 2.88
CA GLU A 5 21.17 -1.12 1.87
C GLU A 5 19.75 -0.66 2.22
N PHE A 6 19.35 -0.72 3.49
CA PHE A 6 18.06 -0.21 3.95
C PHE A 6 17.96 1.31 3.74
N LYS A 7 19.01 2.08 4.06
CA LYS A 7 19.00 3.53 3.81
C LYS A 7 18.87 3.85 2.33
N GLN A 8 19.54 3.10 1.48
CA GLN A 8 19.44 3.26 0.03
C GLN A 8 18.03 2.90 -0.47
N TRP A 9 17.48 1.78 -0.01
CA TRP A 9 16.11 1.36 -0.33
C TRP A 9 15.07 2.41 0.08
N LEU A 10 15.20 3.02 1.28
CA LEU A 10 14.30 4.10 1.71
C LEU A 10 14.33 5.30 0.77
N LYS A 11 15.51 5.67 0.24
CA LYS A 11 15.63 6.74 -0.76
C LYS A 11 14.95 6.38 -2.09
N GLU A 12 15.15 5.17 -2.56
CA GLU A 12 14.50 4.62 -3.76
C GLU A 12 12.98 4.52 -3.58
N TYR A 13 12.54 4.24 -2.36
CA TYR A 13 11.13 4.22 -1.97
C TYR A 13 10.48 5.63 -1.93
N GLY A 14 11.29 6.70 -2.03
CA GLY A 14 10.84 8.10 -2.13
C GLY A 14 11.00 8.92 -0.85
N PHE A 15 11.68 8.41 0.19
CA PHE A 15 12.01 9.19 1.38
C PHE A 15 13.21 10.10 1.12
N ASN A 16 13.15 11.34 1.63
CA ASN A 16 14.33 12.22 1.63
C ASN A 16 15.40 11.74 2.62
N ASP A 17 16.63 12.27 2.50
CA ASP A 17 17.78 11.86 3.31
C ASP A 17 17.56 11.97 4.84
N HIS A 18 16.87 13.03 5.27
CA HIS A 18 16.59 13.27 6.68
C HIS A 18 15.62 12.21 7.24
N VAL A 19 14.53 11.95 6.52
CA VAL A 19 13.54 10.95 6.94
C VAL A 19 14.14 9.55 6.87
N ALA A 20 14.90 9.21 5.82
CA ALA A 20 15.59 7.93 5.71
C ALA A 20 16.58 7.72 6.87
N GLY A 21 17.35 8.77 7.24
CA GLY A 21 18.25 8.73 8.40
C GLY A 21 17.49 8.50 9.70
N SER A 22 16.37 9.19 9.91
CA SER A 22 15.52 9.00 11.10
C SER A 22 14.94 7.57 11.18
N ARG A 23 14.46 7.02 10.07
CA ARG A 23 13.95 5.63 10.02
C ARG A 23 15.03 4.62 10.35
N LEU A 24 16.21 4.75 9.74
CA LEU A 24 17.37 3.92 10.05
C LEU A 24 17.75 3.99 11.54
N SER A 25 17.85 5.19 12.11
CA SER A 25 18.17 5.37 13.53
C SER A 25 17.15 4.66 14.45
N ASN A 26 15.87 4.73 14.12
CA ASN A 26 14.85 4.05 14.92
C ASN A 26 14.95 2.52 14.83
N VAL A 27 15.26 1.95 13.65
CA VAL A 27 15.49 0.51 13.53
C VAL A 27 16.73 0.07 14.30
N LYS A 28 17.81 0.87 14.28
CA LYS A 28 19.02 0.60 15.09
C LYS A 28 18.70 0.49 16.58
N ARG A 29 17.90 1.41 17.10
CA ARG A 29 17.45 1.36 18.50
C ARG A 29 16.65 0.11 18.83
N VAL A 30 15.86 -0.40 17.86
CA VAL A 30 15.16 -1.68 18.03
C VAL A 30 16.14 -2.84 17.99
N GLU A 31 17.12 -2.85 17.07
CA GLU A 31 18.17 -3.86 16.98
C GLU A 31 19.04 -3.92 18.25
N GLU A 32 19.38 -2.75 18.83
CA GLU A 32 20.12 -2.66 20.08
C GLU A 32 19.36 -3.29 21.26
N ALA A 33 18.04 -3.11 21.30
CA ALA A 33 17.19 -3.65 22.36
C ALA A 33 16.79 -5.12 22.13
N TYR A 34 16.66 -5.52 20.87
CA TYR A 34 16.24 -6.83 20.40
C TYR A 34 17.16 -7.31 19.27
N PRO A 35 18.31 -7.85 19.59
CA PRO A 35 19.30 -8.26 18.59
C PRO A 35 18.81 -9.30 17.59
N ASP A 36 19.52 -9.39 16.46
CA ASP A 36 19.29 -10.37 15.39
C ASP A 36 17.98 -10.19 14.63
N ILE A 37 17.58 -8.93 14.39
CA ILE A 37 16.35 -8.62 13.61
C ILE A 37 16.34 -9.37 12.26
N ASP A 38 17.44 -9.44 11.54
CA ASP A 38 17.55 -10.17 10.26
C ASP A 38 17.17 -11.65 10.42
N ASN A 39 17.70 -12.32 11.43
CA ASN A 39 17.39 -13.72 11.71
C ASN A 39 15.94 -13.90 12.23
N ARG A 40 15.44 -12.92 13.01
CA ARG A 40 14.05 -12.96 13.48
C ARG A 40 13.05 -12.81 12.31
N ILE A 41 13.36 -11.97 11.31
CA ILE A 41 12.54 -11.87 10.10
C ILE A 41 12.62 -13.17 9.30
N ALA A 42 13.83 -13.70 9.07
CA ALA A 42 14.03 -14.93 8.30
C ALA A 42 13.32 -16.16 8.93
N ASN A 43 13.19 -16.18 10.27
CA ASN A 43 12.56 -17.29 11.01
C ASN A 43 11.11 -16.98 11.45
N ASN A 44 10.47 -15.94 10.93
CA ASN A 44 9.10 -15.53 11.25
C ASN A 44 8.84 -15.33 12.78
N THR A 45 9.85 -14.89 13.54
CA THR A 45 9.74 -14.59 14.98
C THR A 45 9.73 -13.11 15.29
N ILE A 46 9.74 -12.24 14.28
CA ILE A 46 9.75 -10.78 14.42
C ILE A 46 8.46 -10.23 15.03
N ASP A 47 7.35 -10.95 14.93
CA ASP A 47 6.05 -10.55 15.47
C ASP A 47 6.08 -10.42 17.01
N GLU A 48 6.93 -11.16 17.69
CA GLU A 48 7.16 -10.99 19.12
C GLU A 48 7.63 -9.55 19.43
N VAL A 49 8.60 -9.05 18.66
CA VAL A 49 9.13 -7.69 18.81
C VAL A 49 8.06 -6.65 18.44
N LEU A 50 7.32 -6.87 17.34
CA LEU A 50 6.22 -5.99 16.92
C LEU A 50 5.10 -5.90 17.97
N SER A 51 4.83 -6.98 18.69
CA SER A 51 3.85 -7.02 19.79
C SER A 51 4.30 -6.18 20.97
N LEU A 52 5.60 -6.20 21.32
CA LEU A 52 6.19 -5.36 22.37
C LEU A 52 6.16 -3.87 21.99
N LEU A 53 6.28 -3.56 20.68
CA LEU A 53 6.18 -2.20 20.16
C LEU A 53 4.72 -1.76 19.93
N SER A 54 3.82 -2.18 20.81
CA SER A 54 2.41 -1.80 20.78
C SER A 54 2.04 -1.02 22.05
N TYR A 55 1.51 0.20 21.85
CA TYR A 55 1.06 1.07 22.93
C TYR A 55 -0.16 1.88 22.49
N SER A 56 -1.32 1.53 23.03
CA SER A 56 -2.61 2.09 22.64
C SER A 56 -2.93 3.42 23.35
N ALA A 57 -3.95 4.12 22.88
CA ALA A 57 -4.49 5.29 23.59
C ALA A 57 -5.08 4.92 24.97
N LYS A 58 -5.60 3.68 25.13
CA LYS A 58 -6.07 3.17 26.42
C LYS A 58 -4.91 2.95 27.39
N ASP A 59 -3.77 2.47 26.90
CA ASP A 59 -2.57 2.30 27.73
C ASP A 59 -2.04 3.65 28.22
N GLY A 60 -2.03 4.66 27.34
CA GLY A 60 -1.63 6.03 27.73
C GLY A 60 -2.57 6.68 28.72
N LYS A 61 -3.88 6.51 28.59
CA LYS A 61 -4.86 7.01 29.57
C LYS A 61 -4.76 6.32 30.94
N ALA A 62 -4.35 5.05 30.93
CA ALA A 62 -4.16 4.25 32.15
C ALA A 62 -2.73 4.33 32.68
N GLU A 63 -1.89 5.21 32.14
CA GLU A 63 -0.48 5.41 32.50
C GLU A 63 0.32 4.10 32.59
N ARG A 64 -0.01 3.12 31.73
CA ARG A 64 0.69 1.84 31.73
C ARG A 64 2.13 2.01 31.26
N PRO A 65 3.08 1.25 31.81
CA PRO A 65 4.44 1.24 31.29
C PRO A 65 4.51 0.69 29.88
N ALA A 66 5.54 1.09 29.12
CA ALA A 66 5.82 0.47 27.83
C ALA A 66 6.09 -1.04 28.02
N ARG A 67 5.70 -1.84 27.02
CA ARG A 67 6.00 -3.28 26.99
C ARG A 67 7.42 -3.56 26.51
N HIS A 68 8.10 -2.56 25.94
CA HIS A 68 9.48 -2.61 25.46
C HIS A 68 10.42 -1.83 26.40
N ASN A 69 11.71 -2.16 26.33
CA ASN A 69 12.76 -1.53 27.14
C ASN A 69 13.50 -0.37 26.42
N ILE A 70 13.03 0.08 25.25
CA ILE A 70 13.64 1.17 24.50
C ILE A 70 13.24 2.50 25.14
N ALA A 71 14.24 3.32 25.54
CA ALA A 71 13.98 4.63 26.09
C ALA A 71 13.29 5.55 25.06
N ILE A 72 12.17 6.15 25.42
CA ILE A 72 11.45 7.12 24.59
C ILE A 72 11.57 8.50 25.23
N ASN A 73 12.13 9.44 24.51
CA ASN A 73 12.13 10.85 24.89
C ASN A 73 10.85 11.51 24.41
N GLY A 74 10.02 12.00 25.32
CA GLY A 74 8.75 12.64 25.01
C GLY A 74 7.56 11.70 25.10
N ASN A 75 6.59 11.84 24.18
CA ASN A 75 5.35 11.07 24.24
C ASN A 75 5.56 9.59 23.92
N LEU A 76 5.31 8.72 24.90
CA LEU A 76 5.54 7.28 24.82
C LEU A 76 4.77 6.62 23.67
N ARG A 77 3.49 6.99 23.48
CA ARG A 77 2.65 6.42 22.41
C ARG A 77 3.21 6.76 21.02
N THR A 78 3.54 8.03 20.80
CA THR A 78 4.08 8.49 19.51
C THR A 78 5.46 7.88 19.25
N GLY A 79 6.31 7.84 20.25
CA GLY A 79 7.65 7.25 20.12
C GLY A 79 7.60 5.75 19.81
N THR A 80 6.76 4.99 20.53
CA THR A 80 6.56 3.55 20.28
C THR A 80 6.00 3.30 18.85
N ALA A 81 5.00 4.08 18.43
CA ALA A 81 4.46 3.98 17.09
C ALA A 81 5.51 4.29 16.00
N THR A 82 6.42 5.23 16.27
CA THR A 82 7.51 5.57 15.35
C THR A 82 8.53 4.44 15.21
N LEU A 83 8.89 3.78 16.32
CA LEU A 83 9.76 2.60 16.31
C LEU A 83 9.11 1.45 15.53
N LYS A 84 7.84 1.14 15.81
CA LYS A 84 7.09 0.09 15.10
C LYS A 84 7.00 0.38 13.60
N SER A 85 6.69 1.61 13.21
CA SER A 85 6.64 2.01 11.81
C SER A 85 7.98 1.87 11.10
N ALA A 86 9.09 2.18 11.76
CA ALA A 86 10.42 2.01 11.20
C ALA A 86 10.79 0.53 11.05
N LEU A 87 10.46 -0.31 12.05
CA LEU A 87 10.68 -1.76 11.98
C LEU A 87 9.86 -2.41 10.85
N ASN A 88 8.60 -2.03 10.67
CA ASN A 88 7.78 -2.53 9.56
C ASN A 88 8.39 -2.21 8.18
N LEU A 89 8.94 -1.01 8.01
CA LEU A 89 9.66 -0.66 6.78
C LEU A 89 10.93 -1.51 6.59
N TYR A 90 11.62 -1.85 7.68
CA TYR A 90 12.79 -2.73 7.61
C TYR A 90 12.42 -4.17 7.25
N ILE A 91 11.33 -4.69 7.81
CA ILE A 91 10.79 -6.02 7.48
C ILE A 91 10.41 -6.07 5.99
N GLN A 92 9.73 -5.03 5.50
CA GLN A 92 9.38 -4.93 4.09
C GLN A 92 10.63 -4.95 3.19
N PHE A 93 11.62 -4.10 3.48
CA PHE A 93 12.90 -4.08 2.78
C PHE A 93 13.59 -5.45 2.78
N TYR A 94 13.66 -6.09 3.96
CA TYR A 94 14.34 -7.37 4.11
C TYR A 94 13.66 -8.46 3.31
N ASN A 95 12.34 -8.54 3.37
CA ASN A 95 11.56 -9.53 2.62
C ASN A 95 11.68 -9.32 1.10
N GLU A 96 11.60 -8.06 0.64
CA GLU A 96 11.75 -7.75 -0.79
C GLU A 96 13.14 -8.14 -1.34
N LYS A 97 14.19 -8.03 -0.54
CA LYS A 97 15.56 -8.17 -1.02
C LYS A 97 16.21 -9.53 -0.70
N TYR A 98 15.90 -10.11 0.45
CA TYR A 98 16.61 -11.28 0.96
C TYR A 98 15.73 -12.50 1.22
N ASN A 99 14.42 -12.30 1.28
CA ASN A 99 13.47 -13.36 1.55
C ASN A 99 12.23 -13.25 0.65
N PRO A 100 12.42 -13.22 -0.69
CA PRO A 100 11.31 -13.05 -1.63
C PRO A 100 10.30 -14.21 -1.56
N GLU A 101 10.70 -15.33 -0.98
CA GLU A 101 9.88 -16.54 -0.76
C GLU A 101 9.43 -16.70 0.69
N SER A 102 9.47 -15.62 1.51
CA SER A 102 9.02 -15.74 2.90
C SER A 102 7.58 -16.22 2.94
N ALA A 103 7.36 -17.28 3.70
CA ALA A 103 6.19 -18.15 3.72
C ALA A 103 4.82 -17.47 4.02
N ASP A 104 4.81 -16.17 4.28
CA ASP A 104 3.58 -15.36 4.47
C ASP A 104 3.17 -14.52 3.24
N SER A 105 3.91 -14.60 2.13
CA SER A 105 3.52 -13.92 0.89
C SER A 105 2.75 -14.89 0.03
N THR A 106 1.43 -14.86 0.11
CA THR A 106 0.60 -15.59 -0.85
C THR A 106 0.95 -15.14 -2.28
N PRO A 107 0.76 -15.98 -3.29
CA PRO A 107 0.96 -15.59 -4.70
C PRO A 107 0.18 -14.32 -5.05
N PHE A 108 -0.97 -14.08 -4.42
CA PHE A 108 -1.79 -12.91 -4.65
C PHE A 108 -1.20 -11.64 -4.03
N LYS A 109 -0.57 -11.74 -2.85
CA LYS A 109 0.21 -10.63 -2.26
C LYS A 109 1.45 -10.28 -3.09
N MET A 110 2.14 -11.28 -3.63
CA MET A 110 3.26 -11.04 -4.54
C MET A 110 2.81 -10.32 -5.82
N LEU A 111 1.65 -10.70 -6.36
CA LEU A 111 1.04 -10.02 -7.50
C LEU A 111 0.70 -8.56 -7.15
N PHE A 112 0.10 -8.30 -5.99
CA PHE A 112 -0.15 -6.95 -5.49
C PHE A 112 1.12 -6.09 -5.46
N ASN A 113 2.21 -6.59 -4.85
CA ASN A 113 3.47 -5.88 -4.76
C ASN A 113 4.06 -5.58 -6.15
N ARG A 114 3.97 -6.53 -7.08
CA ARG A 114 4.43 -6.34 -8.47
C ARG A 114 3.61 -5.26 -9.19
N ILE A 115 2.28 -5.30 -9.07
CA ILE A 115 1.40 -4.27 -9.66
C ILE A 115 1.72 -2.90 -9.06
N MET A 116 1.84 -2.79 -7.72
CA MET A 116 2.19 -1.54 -7.05
C MET A 116 3.50 -0.94 -7.55
N LYS A 117 4.52 -1.78 -7.77
CA LYS A 117 5.79 -1.34 -8.35
C LYS A 117 5.61 -0.76 -9.75
N ILE A 118 4.93 -1.49 -10.64
CA ILE A 118 4.68 -1.05 -12.02
C ILE A 118 3.92 0.27 -12.05
N VAL A 119 2.83 0.38 -11.27
CA VAL A 119 1.99 1.59 -11.25
C VAL A 119 2.74 2.79 -10.65
N ASN A 120 3.59 2.58 -9.63
CA ASN A 120 4.45 3.62 -9.07
C ASN A 120 5.50 4.13 -10.07
N GLU A 121 6.15 3.23 -10.79
CA GLU A 121 7.13 3.59 -11.81
C GLU A 121 6.46 4.35 -12.96
N PHE A 122 5.29 3.91 -13.41
CA PHE A 122 4.48 4.63 -14.38
C PHE A 122 4.12 6.05 -13.89
N ALA A 123 3.64 6.18 -12.65
CA ALA A 123 3.31 7.47 -12.05
C ALA A 123 4.52 8.43 -12.01
N LYS A 124 5.71 7.94 -11.66
CA LYS A 124 6.95 8.73 -11.67
C LYS A 124 7.30 9.23 -13.07
N GLN A 125 7.19 8.36 -14.08
CA GLN A 125 7.47 8.71 -15.47
C GLN A 125 6.48 9.74 -15.99
N GLU A 126 5.19 9.58 -15.74
CA GLU A 126 4.17 10.53 -16.16
C GLU A 126 4.31 11.88 -15.44
N LYS A 127 4.67 11.88 -14.16
CA LYS A 127 4.96 13.10 -13.40
C LYS A 127 6.13 13.89 -14.03
N SER A 128 7.16 13.22 -14.54
CA SER A 128 8.31 13.87 -15.19
C SER A 128 7.99 14.51 -16.55
N LYS A 129 7.03 13.95 -17.28
CA LYS A 129 6.59 14.45 -18.60
C LYS A 129 5.64 15.65 -18.53
N ARG A 130 5.28 16.09 -17.34
CA ARG A 130 4.16 16.98 -17.05
C ARG A 130 4.41 18.42 -17.50
N LYS A 131 3.77 18.82 -18.61
CA LYS A 131 3.59 20.22 -19.01
C LYS A 131 2.11 20.63 -19.13
N GLU A 132 1.16 19.70 -19.08
CA GLU A 132 -0.26 19.95 -19.34
C GLU A 132 -1.17 19.32 -18.28
N SER A 133 -2.35 19.90 -18.09
CA SER A 133 -3.32 19.42 -17.10
C SER A 133 -4.21 18.29 -17.62
N TYR A 134 -4.62 17.39 -16.74
CA TYR A 134 -5.57 16.31 -17.02
C TYR A 134 -7.02 16.74 -16.85
N ASN A 135 -7.39 17.88 -17.45
CA ASN A 135 -8.71 18.49 -17.20
C ASN A 135 -9.86 17.87 -18.00
N LYS A 136 -9.56 17.08 -19.01
CA LYS A 136 -10.57 16.43 -19.85
C LYS A 136 -10.52 14.93 -19.66
N LYS A 137 -11.70 14.27 -19.63
CA LYS A 137 -11.81 12.81 -19.52
C LYS A 137 -11.00 12.10 -20.62
N GLU A 138 -11.05 12.58 -21.85
CA GLU A 138 -10.27 12.07 -22.98
C GLU A 138 -8.76 12.08 -22.70
N ALA A 139 -8.26 13.17 -22.09
CA ALA A 139 -6.84 13.28 -21.74
C ALA A 139 -6.44 12.22 -20.68
N VAL A 140 -7.29 11.92 -19.71
CA VAL A 140 -7.04 10.88 -18.72
C VAL A 140 -7.03 9.49 -19.37
N THR A 141 -8.03 9.19 -20.19
CA THR A 141 -8.14 7.91 -20.88
C THR A 141 -6.93 7.65 -21.78
N GLU A 142 -6.55 8.63 -22.62
CA GLU A 142 -5.48 8.44 -23.59
C GLU A 142 -4.07 8.51 -22.98
N ARG A 143 -3.89 9.30 -21.92
CA ARG A 143 -2.55 9.52 -21.34
C ARG A 143 -2.24 8.70 -20.11
N LEU A 144 -3.25 8.24 -19.38
CA LEU A 144 -3.06 7.45 -18.17
C LEU A 144 -3.66 6.06 -18.29
N GLN A 145 -4.96 5.95 -18.53
CA GLN A 145 -5.67 4.67 -18.47
C GLN A 145 -5.18 3.67 -19.51
N LYS A 146 -5.19 4.03 -20.80
CA LYS A 146 -4.72 3.13 -21.88
C LYS A 146 -3.23 2.79 -21.78
N PRO A 147 -2.30 3.76 -21.58
CA PRO A 147 -0.89 3.41 -21.41
C PRO A 147 -0.61 2.53 -20.20
N LEU A 148 -1.28 2.78 -19.06
CA LEU A 148 -1.14 1.95 -17.88
C LEU A 148 -1.69 0.54 -18.12
N LEU A 149 -2.86 0.41 -18.74
CA LEU A 149 -3.44 -0.87 -19.11
C LEU A 149 -2.51 -1.68 -20.01
N ASN A 150 -1.98 -1.06 -21.08
CA ASN A 150 -1.04 -1.71 -21.99
C ASN A 150 0.25 -2.17 -21.28
N LEU A 151 0.74 -1.36 -20.33
CA LEU A 151 1.90 -1.71 -19.52
C LEU A 151 1.61 -2.92 -18.62
N LEU A 152 0.45 -2.94 -17.95
CA LEU A 152 0.04 -4.07 -17.12
C LEU A 152 -0.15 -5.36 -17.93
N GLN A 153 -0.79 -5.29 -19.09
CA GLN A 153 -0.93 -6.42 -20.00
C GLN A 153 0.41 -6.99 -20.47
N LYS A 154 1.39 -6.12 -20.70
CA LYS A 154 2.74 -6.51 -21.11
C LYS A 154 3.55 -7.15 -19.98
N GLU A 155 3.49 -6.54 -18.79
CA GLU A 155 4.39 -6.89 -17.68
C GLU A 155 3.82 -8.00 -16.77
N ILE A 156 2.50 -8.25 -16.80
CA ILE A 156 1.83 -9.22 -15.94
C ILE A 156 1.09 -10.25 -16.78
N SER A 157 1.64 -11.44 -16.84
CA SER A 157 1.00 -12.61 -17.46
C SER A 157 0.00 -13.26 -16.51
N GLY A 158 -0.98 -13.99 -17.06
CA GLY A 158 -1.97 -14.73 -16.26
C GLY A 158 -3.07 -13.87 -15.66
N VAL A 159 -3.24 -12.64 -16.13
CA VAL A 159 -4.35 -11.75 -15.79
C VAL A 159 -5.04 -11.30 -17.06
N GLU A 160 -6.35 -11.46 -17.11
CA GLU A 160 -7.19 -10.88 -18.14
C GLU A 160 -7.56 -9.45 -17.75
N TRP A 161 -7.13 -8.48 -18.57
CA TRP A 161 -7.28 -7.06 -18.29
C TRP A 161 -8.31 -6.42 -19.19
N GLU A 162 -9.16 -5.57 -18.62
CA GLU A 162 -10.20 -4.82 -19.29
C GLU A 162 -10.23 -3.36 -18.77
N SER A 163 -10.60 -2.41 -19.64
CA SER A 163 -10.88 -1.03 -19.25
C SER A 163 -12.36 -0.71 -19.27
N GLU A 164 -12.81 0.22 -18.47
CA GLU A 164 -14.21 0.66 -18.36
C GLU A 164 -15.17 -0.53 -18.07
N HIS A 165 -14.73 -1.50 -17.30
CA HIS A 165 -15.50 -2.71 -16.97
C HIS A 165 -16.78 -2.37 -16.22
N VAL A 166 -17.92 -2.90 -16.68
CA VAL A 166 -19.22 -2.74 -16.02
C VAL A 166 -19.48 -3.98 -15.15
N TYR A 167 -19.17 -3.89 -13.87
CA TYR A 167 -19.30 -5.00 -12.94
C TYR A 167 -20.76 -5.43 -12.70
N ARG A 168 -21.70 -4.44 -12.65
CA ARG A 168 -23.15 -4.69 -12.57
C ARG A 168 -23.87 -3.81 -13.56
N LYS A 169 -24.67 -4.41 -14.43
CA LYS A 169 -25.41 -3.69 -15.47
C LYS A 169 -26.46 -2.72 -14.88
N GLU A 170 -27.02 -3.06 -13.72
CA GLU A 170 -28.06 -2.29 -13.03
C GLU A 170 -27.54 -0.94 -12.51
N THR A 171 -26.33 -0.92 -11.97
CA THR A 171 -25.74 0.29 -11.39
C THR A 171 -25.00 1.15 -12.39
N LYS A 172 -24.66 0.59 -13.57
CA LYS A 172 -23.82 1.23 -14.61
C LYS A 172 -22.47 1.73 -14.08
N ASP A 173 -22.05 1.25 -12.91
CA ASP A 173 -20.76 1.57 -12.33
C ASP A 173 -19.65 0.98 -13.17
N ARG A 174 -18.72 1.84 -13.59
CA ARG A 174 -17.56 1.44 -14.37
C ARG A 174 -16.30 1.47 -13.52
N ILE A 175 -15.48 0.46 -13.73
CA ILE A 175 -14.14 0.35 -13.16
C ILE A 175 -13.15 0.78 -14.23
N ASP A 176 -12.25 1.72 -13.91
CA ASP A 176 -11.34 2.28 -14.91
C ASP A 176 -10.40 1.22 -15.49
N ILE A 177 -9.75 0.39 -14.66
CA ILE A 177 -8.97 -0.78 -15.09
C ILE A 177 -9.36 -1.96 -14.19
N TYR A 178 -9.77 -3.04 -14.80
CA TYR A 178 -10.20 -4.27 -14.16
C TYR A 178 -9.36 -5.44 -14.63
N GLY A 179 -9.00 -6.33 -13.70
CA GLY A 179 -8.25 -7.55 -14.00
C GLY A 179 -8.82 -8.74 -13.28
N VAL A 180 -8.84 -9.90 -13.95
CA VAL A 180 -9.16 -11.20 -13.36
C VAL A 180 -7.96 -12.12 -13.54
N VAL A 181 -7.49 -12.71 -12.45
CA VAL A 181 -6.40 -13.69 -12.51
C VAL A 181 -6.94 -14.99 -13.06
N ASN A 182 -6.31 -15.49 -14.11
CA ASN A 182 -6.65 -16.80 -14.69
C ASN A 182 -6.19 -17.90 -13.73
N GLU A 183 -7.14 -18.54 -13.07
CA GLU A 183 -6.88 -19.63 -12.13
C GLU A 183 -6.86 -20.98 -12.82
N ASN A 184 -5.96 -21.85 -12.36
CA ASN A 184 -6.05 -23.27 -12.66
C ASN A 184 -7.27 -23.87 -11.91
N GLU A 185 -7.95 -24.82 -12.48
CA GLU A 185 -9.26 -25.43 -12.09
C GLU A 185 -9.39 -25.90 -10.63
N ASN A 186 -8.39 -25.71 -9.77
CA ASN A 186 -8.35 -26.21 -8.39
C ASN A 186 -8.68 -25.18 -7.30
N ASP A 187 -8.99 -23.94 -7.63
CA ASP A 187 -9.29 -22.90 -6.62
C ASP A 187 -10.80 -22.82 -6.39
N ASN A 188 -11.30 -23.36 -5.31
CA ASN A 188 -12.64 -23.38 -4.70
C ASN A 188 -13.73 -22.40 -5.24
N GLY A 189 -13.70 -22.01 -6.53
CA GLY A 189 -14.65 -21.11 -7.18
C GLY A 189 -14.52 -19.63 -6.76
N LYS A 190 -13.44 -19.24 -6.06
CA LYS A 190 -13.16 -17.85 -5.72
C LYS A 190 -12.35 -17.18 -6.81
N SER A 191 -12.84 -16.07 -7.33
CA SER A 191 -12.09 -15.27 -8.31
C SER A 191 -11.12 -14.31 -7.60
N LYS A 192 -9.96 -14.08 -8.19
CA LYS A 192 -9.00 -13.05 -7.77
C LYS A 192 -9.13 -11.84 -8.67
N ILE A 193 -9.59 -10.75 -8.08
CA ILE A 193 -10.00 -9.53 -8.79
C ILE A 193 -9.01 -8.40 -8.53
N ILE A 194 -8.68 -7.65 -9.57
CA ILE A 194 -7.81 -6.47 -9.51
C ILE A 194 -8.62 -5.27 -10.00
N ILE A 195 -8.64 -4.22 -9.20
CA ILE A 195 -9.32 -2.96 -9.50
C ILE A 195 -8.31 -1.82 -9.38
N ILE A 196 -8.17 -1.01 -10.43
CA ILE A 196 -7.39 0.23 -10.39
C ILE A 196 -8.32 1.37 -10.81
N GLU A 197 -8.55 2.30 -9.88
CA GLU A 197 -9.36 3.50 -10.11
C GLU A 197 -8.47 4.71 -10.29
N LEU A 198 -8.67 5.42 -11.38
CA LEU A 198 -7.97 6.67 -11.68
C LEU A 198 -8.84 7.84 -11.20
N ASP A 199 -8.38 8.55 -10.18
CA ASP A 199 -9.13 9.65 -9.59
C ASP A 199 -8.34 10.96 -9.54
N THR A 200 -9.07 12.05 -9.59
CA THR A 200 -8.52 13.33 -9.13
C THR A 200 -8.31 13.26 -7.62
N ALA A 201 -7.42 14.07 -7.05
CA ALA A 201 -7.16 14.09 -5.61
C ALA A 201 -8.38 14.64 -4.81
N ARG A 202 -9.54 13.98 -4.96
CA ARG A 202 -10.80 14.26 -4.26
C ARG A 202 -11.09 13.13 -3.28
N SER A 203 -10.86 13.40 -2.01
CA SER A 203 -10.99 12.43 -0.91
C SER A 203 -12.37 11.76 -0.82
N ASP A 204 -13.44 12.52 -1.09
CA ASP A 204 -14.81 12.03 -1.06
C ASP A 204 -15.07 10.96 -2.14
N GLN A 205 -14.54 11.14 -3.34
CA GLN A 205 -14.71 10.19 -4.45
C GLN A 205 -13.88 8.92 -4.22
N VAL A 206 -12.62 9.09 -3.81
CA VAL A 206 -11.72 7.98 -3.49
C VAL A 206 -12.36 7.05 -2.46
N SER A 207 -12.90 7.61 -1.37
CA SER A 207 -13.52 6.82 -0.31
C SER A 207 -14.81 6.12 -0.76
N LYS A 208 -15.68 6.82 -1.51
CA LYS A 208 -16.93 6.24 -2.03
C LYS A 208 -16.66 5.08 -2.98
N LYS A 209 -15.71 5.24 -3.91
CA LYS A 209 -15.33 4.19 -4.84
C LYS A 209 -14.79 2.97 -4.10
N PHE A 210 -13.87 3.17 -3.15
CA PHE A 210 -13.32 2.06 -2.35
C PHE A 210 -14.43 1.26 -1.68
N VAL A 211 -15.30 1.90 -0.92
CA VAL A 211 -16.40 1.22 -0.20
C VAL A 211 -17.33 0.49 -1.17
N SER A 212 -17.71 1.14 -2.28
CA SER A 212 -18.54 0.54 -3.31
C SER A 212 -17.88 -0.71 -3.92
N ARG A 213 -16.60 -0.63 -4.30
CA ARG A 213 -15.88 -1.74 -4.95
C ARG A 213 -15.66 -2.91 -3.98
N MET A 214 -15.29 -2.63 -2.72
CA MET A 214 -15.14 -3.68 -1.70
C MET A 214 -16.47 -4.40 -1.43
N ALA A 215 -17.59 -3.69 -1.42
CA ALA A 215 -18.92 -4.29 -1.31
C ALA A 215 -19.28 -5.15 -2.54
N MET A 216 -18.91 -4.70 -3.73
CA MET A 216 -19.18 -5.43 -4.99
C MET A 216 -18.36 -6.72 -5.08
N THR A 217 -17.13 -6.72 -4.60
CA THR A 217 -16.20 -7.86 -4.63
C THR A 217 -16.21 -8.66 -3.33
N ASN A 218 -17.29 -8.56 -2.55
CA ASN A 218 -17.44 -9.39 -1.36
C ASN A 218 -17.44 -10.87 -1.72
N GLY A 219 -16.66 -11.68 -1.01
CA GLY A 219 -16.48 -13.11 -1.30
C GLY A 219 -15.36 -13.44 -2.29
N HIS A 220 -14.68 -12.44 -2.84
CA HIS A 220 -13.54 -12.60 -3.74
C HIS A 220 -12.25 -12.03 -3.14
N ASP A 221 -11.11 -12.62 -3.50
CA ASP A 221 -9.80 -12.01 -3.24
C ASP A 221 -9.68 -10.74 -4.10
N THR A 222 -9.27 -9.63 -3.50
CA THR A 222 -9.35 -8.34 -4.18
C THR A 222 -8.09 -7.50 -3.97
N ILE A 223 -7.47 -7.07 -5.06
CA ILE A 223 -6.50 -5.97 -5.08
C ILE A 223 -7.23 -4.71 -5.52
N TYR A 224 -7.22 -3.67 -4.69
CA TYR A 224 -7.77 -2.37 -5.03
C TYR A 224 -6.70 -1.29 -4.96
N ILE A 225 -6.49 -0.58 -6.06
CA ILE A 225 -5.49 0.49 -6.15
C ILE A 225 -6.18 1.80 -6.52
N THR A 226 -5.97 2.83 -5.71
CA THR A 226 -6.32 4.21 -6.04
C THR A 226 -5.12 4.89 -6.66
N PHE A 227 -5.24 5.31 -7.91
CA PHE A 227 -4.26 6.12 -8.62
C PHE A 227 -4.75 7.56 -8.71
N CYS A 228 -4.20 8.44 -7.88
CA CYS A 228 -4.56 9.86 -7.88
C CYS A 228 -3.69 10.66 -8.84
N TYR A 229 -4.33 11.31 -9.81
CA TYR A 229 -3.69 12.27 -10.71
C TYR A 229 -4.13 13.70 -10.40
N PRO A 230 -3.28 14.71 -10.66
CA PRO A 230 -3.63 16.10 -10.39
C PRO A 230 -4.57 16.66 -11.45
N ASN A 231 -5.52 17.48 -11.00
CA ASN A 231 -6.26 18.35 -11.88
C ASN A 231 -6.08 19.81 -11.44
N ASN A 232 -6.51 20.78 -12.27
CA ASN A 232 -6.30 22.22 -11.99
C ASN A 232 -6.98 22.69 -10.70
N ASN A 233 -8.03 22.01 -10.24
CA ASN A 233 -8.79 22.38 -9.05
C ASN A 233 -8.26 21.70 -7.77
N SER A 234 -7.43 20.66 -7.89
CA SER A 234 -6.88 19.90 -6.77
C SER A 234 -5.44 20.29 -6.39
N ALA A 235 -4.88 21.31 -7.03
CA ALA A 235 -3.52 21.80 -6.77
C ALA A 235 -3.36 22.54 -5.42
N SER A 236 -4.41 22.64 -4.59
CA SER A 236 -4.29 23.15 -3.23
C SER A 236 -3.54 22.16 -2.35
N LYS A 237 -2.57 22.65 -1.56
CA LYS A 237 -1.84 21.85 -0.56
C LYS A 237 -2.79 21.10 0.40
N SER A 238 -3.98 21.64 0.64
CA SER A 238 -5.01 21.04 1.48
C SER A 238 -5.61 19.76 0.88
N GLY A 239 -5.87 19.72 -0.43
CA GLY A 239 -6.45 18.53 -1.08
C GLY A 239 -5.54 17.30 -1.05
N LYS A 240 -4.23 17.49 -1.24
CA LYS A 240 -3.24 16.41 -1.16
C LYS A 240 -3.18 15.81 0.24
N SER A 241 -3.06 16.64 1.26
CA SER A 241 -3.01 16.21 2.66
C SER A 241 -4.28 15.47 3.08
N GLU A 242 -5.43 15.90 2.59
CA GLU A 242 -6.70 15.27 2.88
C GLU A 242 -6.83 13.89 2.22
N THR A 243 -6.46 13.77 0.95
CA THR A 243 -6.48 12.49 0.24
C THR A 243 -5.51 11.48 0.87
N GLU A 244 -4.32 11.91 1.27
CA GLU A 244 -3.37 11.06 2.01
C GLU A 244 -3.92 10.62 3.38
N LYS A 245 -4.67 11.47 4.06
CA LYS A 245 -5.36 11.13 5.32
C LYS A 245 -6.42 10.06 5.09
N TYR A 246 -7.26 10.23 4.07
CA TYR A 246 -8.29 9.24 3.75
C TYR A 246 -7.70 7.91 3.28
N SER A 247 -6.60 7.92 2.53
CA SER A 247 -5.93 6.67 2.12
C SER A 247 -5.49 5.83 3.32
N ARG A 248 -5.05 6.46 4.42
CA ARG A 248 -4.72 5.75 5.67
C ARG A 248 -5.96 5.15 6.35
N PHE A 249 -7.09 5.84 6.30
CA PHE A 249 -8.35 5.27 6.81
C PHE A 249 -8.82 4.08 5.96
N LEU A 250 -8.65 4.16 4.64
CA LEU A 250 -8.97 3.07 3.74
C LEU A 250 -8.04 1.86 3.96
N GLN A 251 -6.76 2.09 4.26
CA GLN A 251 -5.86 1.01 4.66
C GLN A 251 -6.35 0.33 5.93
N THR A 252 -6.68 1.09 6.97
CA THR A 252 -7.24 0.54 8.22
C THR A 252 -8.54 -0.23 7.98
N LEU A 253 -9.42 0.26 7.11
CA LEU A 253 -10.64 -0.43 6.75
C LEU A 253 -10.37 -1.72 5.99
N ASN A 254 -9.40 -1.70 5.05
CA ASN A 254 -8.97 -2.90 4.32
C ASN A 254 -8.41 -3.97 5.27
N ASP A 255 -7.61 -3.56 6.25
CA ASP A 255 -7.06 -4.47 7.27
C ASP A 255 -8.18 -5.10 8.11
N ALA A 256 -9.19 -4.30 8.48
CA ALA A 256 -10.37 -4.80 9.19
C ALA A 256 -11.23 -5.75 8.33
N LEU A 257 -11.30 -5.55 7.02
CA LEU A 257 -12.00 -6.47 6.09
C LEU A 257 -11.29 -7.82 5.94
N ASN A 258 -9.99 -7.88 6.22
CA ASN A 258 -9.24 -9.13 6.24
C ASN A 258 -9.36 -9.87 7.58
N GLU A 259 -9.68 -9.17 8.68
CA GLU A 259 -9.84 -9.80 9.99
C GLU A 259 -11.02 -10.78 9.97
N GLY A 260 -10.73 -12.07 10.16
CA GLY A 260 -11.74 -13.13 10.17
C GLY A 260 -12.35 -13.47 8.79
N SER A 261 -11.76 -12.99 7.71
CA SER A 261 -12.16 -13.30 6.33
C SER A 261 -11.26 -14.37 5.73
N ASP A 262 -11.87 -15.32 4.99
CA ASP A 262 -11.14 -16.27 4.15
C ASP A 262 -10.67 -15.66 2.82
N ASN A 263 -10.94 -14.37 2.59
CA ASN A 263 -10.56 -13.66 1.38
C ASN A 263 -9.42 -12.69 1.66
N GLU A 264 -8.49 -12.62 0.71
CA GLU A 264 -7.38 -11.68 0.75
C GLU A 264 -7.77 -10.34 0.11
N LYS A 265 -7.64 -9.23 0.84
CA LYS A 265 -7.90 -7.89 0.32
C LYS A 265 -6.68 -7.00 0.50
N TYR A 266 -6.20 -6.44 -0.60
CA TYR A 266 -5.04 -5.54 -0.62
C TYR A 266 -5.44 -4.16 -1.14
N TYR A 267 -5.05 -3.14 -0.41
CA TYR A 267 -5.27 -1.74 -0.77
C TYR A 267 -3.95 -1.04 -1.10
N GLY A 268 -3.90 -0.35 -2.25
CA GLY A 268 -2.79 0.48 -2.68
C GLY A 268 -3.20 1.91 -2.97
N TYR A 269 -2.34 2.87 -2.61
CA TYR A 269 -2.52 4.28 -2.92
C TYR A 269 -1.30 4.84 -3.62
N ILE A 270 -1.50 5.44 -4.78
CA ILE A 270 -0.45 6.07 -5.58
C ILE A 270 -0.88 7.48 -5.95
N SER A 271 0.00 8.44 -5.79
CA SER A 271 -0.28 9.85 -6.10
C SER A 271 0.77 10.46 -6.99
N MET A 272 0.32 11.03 -8.10
CA MET A 272 1.12 11.91 -8.97
C MET A 272 1.12 13.36 -8.48
N ALA A 273 0.33 13.70 -7.47
CA ALA A 273 0.18 15.07 -6.97
C ALA A 273 1.37 15.52 -6.11
#